data_f8d62f9d3e33c7dc70d685e04808c5b9
#
_entry.id   f8d62f9d3e33c7dc70d685e04808c5b9
#
_cell.length_a   1.000
_cell.length_b   1.000
_cell.length_c   1.000
_cell.angle_alpha   90.00
_cell.angle_beta   90.00
_cell.angle_gamma   90.00
#
_symmetry.space_group_name_H-M   'P 1'
#
loop_
_entity.id
_entity.type
_entity.pdbx_description
1 polymer ?
#
loop_
_entity_poly.entity_id
_entity_poly.type
_entity_poly.pdbx_seq_one_letter_code
_entity_poly.pdbx_strand_id
1 'polypeptide(L)'
;MATQTTLENQKQIFGHPIGLYVLFLTEMWERFSYYGMRAILVLYLVAETGSDNPGLGWANDSAIALYGWYTMFVYVASIPGGIIADKILGQRKSVFVGGILLVAGHSVLAVEQMWAFYTGLILIVMGVGMLKPNISTMVGGLYPKNEQNKRDMGFYIFYMGINLGAAVAALAVGYVGENIGWHFGFGLAGIGMALGQLTYWYGQQYLKHVGNLVVDERSLDEKGDTQNLLLSIFNHSNSIIGFAITVVVGLAIWIIGGSWSYGLLVIGLAFAVGVGIVVYNDGNKIEKDRILVTYLSFLIIIIFWGAFEQAGGLMNVYTYQKTDLSLGDFMVPASWFQSVNAIFILIFATIVGSFWVWWKNRNKESSSLFKMAIGVIIMGWGFFFMSAASMEYESTGSSAMYWLIFAYLFHTLGELCASPVALSFITKLAPERWMAFMMGAYFAATGLGNKVAGLLGESASEFGEFTIFTGIAIFCTIFGILVVTILKPLKRLTKGAEDIVSES
;
A
#
# COMPACT_ATOMS: atom_id res chain seq x y z
N MET A 1 -10.43 -1.05 35.95
CA MET A 1 -10.49 0.35 35.51
C MET A 1 -9.12 0.73 34.94
N ALA A 2 -8.96 0.77 33.63
CA ALA A 2 -7.76 1.33 33.03
C ALA A 2 -7.79 2.84 33.29
N THR A 3 -6.82 3.35 34.03
CA THR A 3 -6.60 4.79 34.26
C THR A 3 -6.52 5.45 32.88
N GLN A 4 -7.49 6.31 32.54
CA GLN A 4 -7.39 7.19 31.38
C GLN A 4 -6.12 8.00 31.53
N THR A 5 -5.10 7.69 30.77
CA THR A 5 -3.86 8.45 30.70
C THR A 5 -4.20 9.80 30.08
N THR A 6 -4.21 10.85 30.88
CA THR A 6 -4.30 12.23 30.38
C THR A 6 -2.96 12.58 29.72
N LEU A 7 -2.97 13.43 28.67
CA LEU A 7 -1.75 13.91 28.02
C LEU A 7 -0.79 14.57 29.02
N GLU A 8 -1.30 15.17 30.09
CA GLU A 8 -0.54 15.82 31.15
C GLU A 8 0.41 14.88 31.90
N ASN A 9 0.09 13.56 31.93
CA ASN A 9 0.92 12.55 32.59
C ASN A 9 2.00 11.94 31.66
N GLN A 10 2.07 12.37 30.41
CA GLN A 10 3.08 11.92 29.43
C GLN A 10 4.14 13.00 29.23
N LYS A 11 5.41 12.61 29.14
CA LYS A 11 6.45 13.55 28.69
C LYS A 11 6.16 14.01 27.27
N GLN A 12 6.19 15.31 27.03
CA GLN A 12 5.85 15.94 25.76
C GLN A 12 7.03 16.70 25.15
N ILE A 13 7.09 16.73 23.81
CA ILE A 13 7.95 17.57 22.99
C ILE A 13 7.05 18.28 21.98
N PHE A 14 7.17 19.61 21.83
CA PHE A 14 6.31 20.40 20.94
C PHE A 14 4.81 20.17 21.12
N GLY A 15 4.35 19.91 22.35
CA GLY A 15 2.93 19.67 22.66
C GLY A 15 2.41 18.26 22.33
N HIS A 16 3.27 17.37 21.89
CA HIS A 16 2.93 15.97 21.59
C HIS A 16 3.70 14.98 22.47
N PRO A 17 3.14 13.79 22.77
CA PRO A 17 3.82 12.77 23.56
C PRO A 17 5.15 12.34 22.90
N ILE A 18 6.20 12.07 23.68
CA ILE A 18 7.47 11.54 23.17
C ILE A 18 7.24 10.23 22.40
N GLY A 19 6.27 9.41 22.83
CA GLY A 19 5.88 8.19 22.12
C GLY A 19 5.58 8.41 20.63
N LEU A 20 5.02 9.57 20.25
CA LEU A 20 4.79 9.92 18.84
C LEU A 20 6.10 9.97 18.04
N TYR A 21 7.13 10.61 18.58
CA TYR A 21 8.42 10.74 17.89
C TYR A 21 9.18 9.42 17.84
N VAL A 22 8.99 8.54 18.82
CA VAL A 22 9.49 7.16 18.76
C VAL A 22 8.82 6.41 17.60
N LEU A 23 7.48 6.46 17.49
CA LEU A 23 6.76 5.80 16.40
C LEU A 23 7.07 6.44 15.04
N PHE A 24 7.18 7.77 14.97
CA PHE A 24 7.60 8.52 13.79
C PHE A 24 8.96 8.05 13.25
N LEU A 25 9.98 8.01 14.12
CA LEU A 25 11.32 7.58 13.71
C LEU A 25 11.36 6.09 13.35
N THR A 26 10.63 5.25 14.08
CA THR A 26 10.53 3.82 13.77
C THR A 26 9.91 3.60 12.40
N GLU A 27 8.79 4.27 12.11
CA GLU A 27 8.13 4.19 10.80
C GLU A 27 8.99 4.79 9.69
N MET A 28 9.63 5.93 9.93
CA MET A 28 10.53 6.56 8.97
C MET A 28 11.65 5.60 8.54
N TRP A 29 12.31 4.92 9.48
CA TRP A 29 13.35 3.94 9.18
C TRP A 29 12.81 2.67 8.53
N GLU A 30 11.62 2.24 8.93
CA GLU A 30 10.96 1.10 8.29
C GLU A 30 10.61 1.44 6.83
N ARG A 31 10.05 2.64 6.58
CA ARG A 31 9.78 3.11 5.21
C ARG A 31 11.07 3.27 4.40
N PHE A 32 12.14 3.80 5.02
CA PHE A 32 13.45 3.85 4.38
C PHE A 32 13.90 2.45 3.94
N SER A 33 13.82 1.46 4.81
CA SER A 33 14.27 0.11 4.49
C SER A 33 13.41 -0.53 3.39
N TYR A 34 12.08 -0.45 3.52
CA TYR A 34 11.14 -1.06 2.58
C TYR A 34 11.21 -0.41 1.18
N TYR A 35 11.08 0.93 1.10
CA TYR A 35 11.11 1.62 -0.18
C TYR A 35 12.50 1.61 -0.83
N GLY A 36 13.57 1.65 -0.04
CA GLY A 36 14.92 1.52 -0.54
C GLY A 36 15.17 0.16 -1.19
N MET A 37 14.85 -0.92 -0.51
CA MET A 37 14.94 -2.27 -1.06
C MET A 37 14.05 -2.42 -2.30
N ARG A 38 12.80 -1.95 -2.22
CA ARG A 38 11.84 -2.03 -3.33
C ARG A 38 12.34 -1.29 -4.59
N ALA A 39 13.00 -0.15 -4.42
CA ALA A 39 13.51 0.64 -5.53
C ALA A 39 14.55 -0.09 -6.38
N ILE A 40 15.39 -0.93 -5.75
CA ILE A 40 16.44 -1.67 -6.43
C ILE A 40 16.06 -3.13 -6.74
N LEU A 41 14.97 -3.65 -6.16
CA LEU A 41 14.61 -5.07 -6.28
C LEU A 41 14.47 -5.54 -7.73
N VAL A 42 13.63 -4.85 -8.52
CA VAL A 42 13.38 -5.25 -9.92
C VAL A 42 14.63 -5.00 -10.77
N LEU A 43 15.38 -3.92 -10.50
CA LEU A 43 16.61 -3.60 -11.21
C LEU A 43 17.68 -4.69 -10.99
N TYR A 44 17.85 -5.17 -9.75
CA TYR A 44 18.73 -6.31 -9.44
C TYR A 44 18.32 -7.58 -10.20
N LEU A 45 17.02 -7.83 -10.34
CA LEU A 45 16.53 -9.01 -11.06
C LEU A 45 16.89 -8.97 -12.55
N VAL A 46 16.75 -7.80 -13.19
CA VAL A 46 16.93 -7.64 -14.64
C VAL A 46 18.35 -7.26 -15.04
N ALA A 47 19.18 -6.76 -14.12
CA ALA A 47 20.57 -6.39 -14.41
C ALA A 47 21.36 -7.59 -14.94
N GLU A 48 22.18 -7.34 -15.96
CA GLU A 48 22.96 -8.38 -16.63
C GLU A 48 23.97 -9.04 -15.67
N THR A 49 24.13 -10.36 -15.81
CA THR A 49 25.07 -11.15 -14.99
C THR A 49 26.54 -10.88 -15.33
N GLY A 50 26.82 -10.30 -16.50
CA GLY A 50 28.17 -9.99 -16.97
C GLY A 50 28.57 -8.51 -16.83
N SER A 51 27.77 -7.68 -16.20
CA SER A 51 28.07 -6.26 -15.95
C SER A 51 29.03 -6.07 -14.77
N ASP A 52 29.57 -4.85 -14.61
CA ASP A 52 30.41 -4.46 -13.47
C ASP A 52 29.67 -4.58 -12.14
N ASN A 53 28.35 -4.44 -12.14
CA ASN A 53 27.45 -4.66 -11.00
C ASN A 53 26.44 -5.75 -11.37
N PRO A 54 26.80 -7.04 -11.25
CA PRO A 54 26.02 -8.14 -11.77
C PRO A 54 24.70 -8.31 -11.02
N GLY A 55 23.61 -8.44 -11.77
CA GLY A 55 22.29 -8.86 -11.26
C GLY A 55 22.01 -10.32 -11.59
N LEU A 56 20.70 -10.68 -11.57
CA LEU A 56 20.27 -12.05 -11.85
C LEU A 56 20.01 -12.33 -13.34
N GLY A 57 19.99 -11.31 -14.21
CA GLY A 57 19.76 -11.46 -15.65
C GLY A 57 18.40 -12.04 -16.01
N TRP A 58 17.37 -11.80 -15.18
CA TRP A 58 16.03 -12.31 -15.45
C TRP A 58 15.36 -11.52 -16.59
N ALA A 59 14.47 -12.19 -17.30
CA ALA A 59 13.59 -11.50 -18.24
C ALA A 59 12.67 -10.51 -17.50
N ASN A 60 12.35 -9.39 -18.14
CA ASN A 60 11.57 -8.31 -17.54
C ASN A 60 10.21 -8.79 -17.02
N ASP A 61 9.50 -9.65 -17.77
CA ASP A 61 8.23 -10.24 -17.39
C ASP A 61 8.33 -11.03 -16.08
N SER A 62 9.34 -11.90 -15.96
CA SER A 62 9.57 -12.73 -14.78
C SER A 62 9.92 -11.88 -13.54
N ALA A 63 10.74 -10.84 -13.71
CA ALA A 63 11.09 -9.91 -12.65
C ALA A 63 9.88 -9.09 -12.17
N ILE A 64 9.08 -8.58 -13.09
CA ILE A 64 7.85 -7.82 -12.79
C ILE A 64 6.78 -8.74 -12.18
N ALA A 65 6.67 -10.00 -12.65
CA ALA A 65 5.79 -10.99 -12.06
C ALA A 65 6.09 -11.24 -10.57
N LEU A 66 7.38 -11.46 -10.24
CA LEU A 66 7.81 -11.62 -8.84
C LEU A 66 7.48 -10.36 -8.01
N TYR A 67 7.77 -9.18 -8.55
CA TYR A 67 7.47 -7.91 -7.89
C TYR A 67 5.98 -7.77 -7.56
N GLY A 68 5.09 -8.06 -8.51
CA GLY A 68 3.64 -8.01 -8.32
C GLY A 68 3.16 -8.97 -7.23
N TRP A 69 3.68 -10.20 -7.18
CA TRP A 69 3.37 -11.15 -6.10
C TRP A 69 3.92 -10.70 -4.75
N TYR A 70 5.16 -10.26 -4.72
CA TYR A 70 5.81 -9.80 -3.50
C TYR A 70 5.04 -8.62 -2.86
N THR A 71 4.76 -7.59 -3.65
CA THR A 71 4.04 -6.41 -3.16
C THR A 71 2.59 -6.71 -2.78
N MET A 72 1.92 -7.64 -3.47
CA MET A 72 0.60 -8.14 -3.05
C MET A 72 0.68 -8.80 -1.66
N PHE A 73 1.62 -9.72 -1.46
CA PHE A 73 1.74 -10.43 -0.19
C PHE A 73 2.12 -9.51 0.98
N VAL A 74 2.89 -8.45 0.76
CA VAL A 74 3.18 -7.44 1.78
C VAL A 74 1.90 -6.82 2.37
N TYR A 75 0.90 -6.53 1.52
CA TYR A 75 -0.38 -5.98 1.98
C TYR A 75 -1.29 -7.05 2.57
N VAL A 76 -1.39 -8.21 1.95
CA VAL A 76 -2.21 -9.32 2.43
C VAL A 76 -1.74 -9.82 3.80
N ALA A 77 -0.42 -9.87 4.04
CA ALA A 77 0.17 -10.25 5.33
C ALA A 77 -0.24 -9.32 6.50
N SER A 78 -0.69 -8.10 6.21
CA SER A 78 -1.22 -7.19 7.24
C SER A 78 -2.50 -7.72 7.90
N ILE A 79 -3.26 -8.60 7.23
CA ILE A 79 -4.47 -9.21 7.78
C ILE A 79 -4.12 -10.20 8.92
N PRO A 80 -3.34 -11.27 8.68
CA PRO A 80 -2.93 -12.16 9.78
C PRO A 80 -2.06 -11.45 10.83
N GLY A 81 -1.23 -10.47 10.42
CA GLY A 81 -0.44 -9.69 11.37
C GLY A 81 -1.27 -8.88 12.35
N GLY A 82 -2.36 -8.26 11.89
CA GLY A 82 -3.33 -7.59 12.74
C GLY A 82 -4.04 -8.56 13.69
N ILE A 83 -4.48 -9.73 13.19
CA ILE A 83 -5.13 -10.76 14.01
C ILE A 83 -4.19 -11.27 15.12
N ILE A 84 -2.92 -11.50 14.80
CA ILE A 84 -1.91 -11.92 15.79
C ILE A 84 -1.71 -10.84 16.85
N ALA A 85 -1.71 -9.57 16.44
CA ALA A 85 -1.61 -8.46 17.38
C ALA A 85 -2.83 -8.37 18.31
N ASP A 86 -4.03 -8.46 17.77
CA ASP A 86 -5.25 -8.28 18.56
C ASP A 86 -5.52 -9.47 19.52
N LYS A 87 -5.14 -10.69 19.12
CA LYS A 87 -5.51 -11.91 19.87
C LYS A 87 -4.38 -12.54 20.66
N ILE A 88 -3.10 -12.31 20.32
CA ILE A 88 -1.97 -13.08 20.85
C ILE A 88 -0.91 -12.20 21.52
N LEU A 89 -0.40 -11.20 20.79
CA LEU A 89 0.78 -10.47 21.23
C LEU A 89 0.51 -9.08 21.81
N GLY A 90 -0.56 -8.43 21.37
CA GLY A 90 -0.74 -6.98 21.50
C GLY A 90 0.04 -6.23 20.42
N GLN A 91 -0.40 -5.02 20.06
CA GLN A 91 0.18 -4.22 18.98
C GLN A 91 1.65 -3.90 19.24
N ARG A 92 2.00 -3.55 20.49
CA ARG A 92 3.37 -3.16 20.87
C ARG A 92 4.38 -4.30 20.67
N LYS A 93 4.04 -5.53 21.02
CA LYS A 93 4.92 -6.69 20.80
C LYS A 93 4.94 -7.09 19.33
N SER A 94 3.82 -6.96 18.62
CA SER A 94 3.75 -7.24 17.19
C SER A 94 4.64 -6.32 16.37
N VAL A 95 4.67 -5.01 16.69
CA VAL A 95 5.60 -4.07 16.08
C VAL A 95 7.06 -4.46 16.36
N PHE A 96 7.37 -4.88 17.60
CA PHE A 96 8.73 -5.31 17.96
C PHE A 96 9.18 -6.56 17.19
N VAL A 97 8.33 -7.59 17.15
CA VAL A 97 8.62 -8.83 16.41
C VAL A 97 8.70 -8.57 14.91
N GLY A 98 7.76 -7.76 14.37
CA GLY A 98 7.78 -7.35 12.97
C GLY A 98 9.08 -6.64 12.59
N GLY A 99 9.56 -5.73 13.44
CA GLY A 99 10.83 -5.05 13.24
C GLY A 99 12.04 -6.00 13.26
N ILE A 100 12.07 -7.00 14.12
CA ILE A 100 13.12 -8.03 14.12
C ILE A 100 13.09 -8.83 12.81
N LEU A 101 11.90 -9.25 12.36
CA LEU A 101 11.76 -9.98 11.09
C LEU A 101 12.25 -9.15 9.90
N LEU A 102 11.96 -7.85 9.90
CA LEU A 102 12.44 -6.93 8.86
C LEU A 102 13.97 -6.78 8.86
N VAL A 103 14.57 -6.60 10.05
CA VAL A 103 16.04 -6.56 10.15
C VAL A 103 16.65 -7.86 9.64
N ALA A 104 16.13 -9.01 10.07
CA ALA A 104 16.59 -10.32 9.62
C ALA A 104 16.40 -10.48 8.10
N GLY A 105 15.22 -10.09 7.57
CA GLY A 105 14.91 -10.20 6.15
C GLY A 105 15.86 -9.39 5.27
N HIS A 106 16.10 -8.13 5.59
CA HIS A 106 17.05 -7.30 4.84
C HIS A 106 18.50 -7.78 5.00
N SER A 107 18.88 -8.27 6.18
CA SER A 107 20.23 -8.82 6.40
C SER A 107 20.47 -10.10 5.60
N VAL A 108 19.46 -10.98 5.53
CA VAL A 108 19.53 -12.20 4.72
C VAL A 108 19.53 -11.85 3.23
N LEU A 109 18.74 -10.85 2.80
CA LEU A 109 18.70 -10.41 1.41
C LEU A 109 20.04 -9.81 0.93
N ALA A 110 20.88 -9.33 1.85
CA ALA A 110 22.23 -8.87 1.55
C ALA A 110 23.22 -10.01 1.25
N VAL A 111 22.83 -11.27 1.43
CA VAL A 111 23.66 -12.44 1.11
C VAL A 111 23.43 -12.85 -0.34
N GLU A 112 24.49 -12.98 -1.13
CA GLU A 112 24.48 -13.28 -2.57
C GLU A 112 24.17 -14.76 -2.86
N GLN A 113 22.99 -15.22 -2.42
CA GLN A 113 22.53 -16.59 -2.62
C GLN A 113 21.03 -16.64 -2.89
N MET A 114 20.56 -17.48 -3.82
CA MET A 114 19.15 -17.57 -4.17
C MET A 114 18.24 -17.98 -3.00
N TRP A 115 18.70 -18.88 -2.14
CA TRP A 115 17.93 -19.23 -0.93
C TRP A 115 17.77 -18.02 0.01
N ALA A 116 18.81 -17.20 0.13
CA ALA A 116 18.80 -15.99 0.96
C ALA A 116 17.86 -14.94 0.36
N PHE A 117 17.85 -14.79 -0.96
CA PHE A 117 16.95 -13.90 -1.67
C PHE A 117 15.48 -14.20 -1.35
N TYR A 118 15.01 -15.43 -1.56
CA TYR A 118 13.61 -15.78 -1.26
C TYR A 118 13.29 -15.75 0.23
N THR A 119 14.20 -16.21 1.08
CA THR A 119 14.01 -16.16 2.53
C THR A 119 13.92 -14.73 3.02
N GLY A 120 14.77 -13.84 2.51
CA GLY A 120 14.74 -12.41 2.82
C GLY A 120 13.39 -11.78 2.47
N LEU A 121 12.87 -12.01 1.25
CA LEU A 121 11.56 -11.52 0.83
C LEU A 121 10.41 -12.03 1.73
N ILE A 122 10.42 -13.32 2.10
CA ILE A 122 9.41 -13.91 2.99
C ILE A 122 9.44 -13.25 4.38
N LEU A 123 10.63 -13.10 4.95
CA LEU A 123 10.79 -12.45 6.26
C LEU A 123 10.32 -11.00 6.24
N ILE A 124 10.59 -10.26 5.14
CA ILE A 124 10.13 -8.89 4.98
C ILE A 124 8.60 -8.83 4.88
N VAL A 125 7.97 -9.72 4.10
CA VAL A 125 6.50 -9.84 4.02
C VAL A 125 5.89 -10.06 5.40
N MET A 126 6.42 -11.01 6.16
CA MET A 126 5.95 -11.30 7.52
C MET A 126 6.16 -10.11 8.46
N GLY A 127 7.33 -9.46 8.38
CA GLY A 127 7.71 -8.33 9.20
C GLY A 127 6.82 -7.11 8.97
N VAL A 128 6.61 -6.71 7.71
CA VAL A 128 5.69 -5.61 7.33
C VAL A 128 4.27 -5.93 7.78
N GLY A 129 3.81 -7.17 7.56
CA GLY A 129 2.48 -7.60 7.98
C GLY A 129 2.23 -7.43 9.48
N MET A 130 3.23 -7.70 10.32
CA MET A 130 3.13 -7.54 11.76
C MET A 130 3.34 -6.09 12.24
N LEU A 131 4.15 -5.29 11.55
CA LEU A 131 4.50 -3.94 11.97
C LEU A 131 3.47 -2.91 11.51
N LYS A 132 3.23 -2.84 10.20
CA LYS A 132 2.49 -1.75 9.53
C LYS A 132 1.08 -1.47 10.08
N PRO A 133 0.17 -2.45 10.26
CA PRO A 133 -1.17 -2.18 10.77
C PRO A 133 -1.15 -1.74 12.24
N ASN A 134 -0.18 -2.21 13.01
CA ASN A 134 -0.14 -2.06 14.45
C ASN A 134 0.49 -0.73 14.88
N ILE A 135 1.54 -0.27 14.20
CA ILE A 135 2.22 1.00 14.56
C ILE A 135 1.29 2.20 14.39
N SER A 136 0.49 2.23 13.30
CA SER A 136 -0.49 3.29 13.07
C SER A 136 -1.59 3.31 14.14
N THR A 137 -2.05 2.15 14.58
CA THR A 137 -3.04 2.04 15.67
C THR A 137 -2.46 2.56 16.98
N MET A 138 -1.18 2.28 17.26
CA MET A 138 -0.51 2.80 18.45
C MET A 138 -0.42 4.33 18.45
N VAL A 139 -0.20 4.97 17.29
CA VAL A 139 -0.24 6.45 17.19
C VAL A 139 -1.57 6.98 17.67
N GLY A 140 -2.69 6.41 17.21
CA GLY A 140 -4.02 6.79 17.68
C GLY A 140 -4.23 6.60 19.18
N GLY A 141 -3.64 5.55 19.74
CA GLY A 141 -3.73 5.21 21.18
C GLY A 141 -2.94 6.13 22.11
N LEU A 142 -2.02 6.95 21.60
CA LEU A 142 -1.27 7.93 22.40
C LEU A 142 -2.13 9.10 22.87
N TYR A 143 -3.27 9.35 22.21
CA TYR A 143 -4.11 10.51 22.47
C TYR A 143 -5.42 10.11 23.12
N PRO A 144 -5.85 10.85 24.18
CA PRO A 144 -7.18 10.70 24.76
C PRO A 144 -8.28 11.03 23.75
N LYS A 145 -9.45 10.42 23.89
CA LYS A 145 -10.58 10.60 22.96
C LYS A 145 -11.07 12.05 22.86
N ASN A 146 -10.87 12.86 23.88
CA ASN A 146 -11.25 14.28 23.93
C ASN A 146 -10.23 15.23 23.25
N GLU A 147 -9.07 14.73 22.82
CA GLU A 147 -7.98 15.53 22.21
C GLU A 147 -7.87 15.24 20.70
N GLN A 148 -9.00 15.27 19.99
CA GLN A 148 -9.05 14.89 18.56
C GLN A 148 -8.14 15.75 17.69
N ASN A 149 -8.14 17.08 17.88
CA ASN A 149 -7.29 17.98 17.09
C ASN A 149 -5.79 17.67 17.23
N LYS A 150 -5.33 17.34 18.46
CA LYS A 150 -3.94 16.96 18.69
C LYS A 150 -3.63 15.57 18.11
N ARG A 151 -4.60 14.66 18.18
CA ARG A 151 -4.50 13.33 17.57
C ARG A 151 -4.32 13.45 16.06
N ASP A 152 -5.15 14.25 15.38
CA ASP A 152 -5.06 14.46 13.95
C ASP A 152 -3.71 15.07 13.55
N MET A 153 -3.24 16.08 14.29
CA MET A 153 -1.90 16.64 14.09
C MET A 153 -0.81 15.59 14.31
N GLY A 154 -0.95 14.70 15.30
CA GLY A 154 -0.05 13.58 15.53
C GLY A 154 0.02 12.62 14.33
N PHE A 155 -1.10 12.33 13.70
CA PHE A 155 -1.12 11.55 12.45
C PHE A 155 -0.45 12.29 11.28
N TYR A 156 -0.59 13.62 11.16
CA TYR A 156 0.14 14.38 10.15
C TYR A 156 1.65 14.28 10.35
N ILE A 157 2.12 14.44 11.60
CA ILE A 157 3.56 14.28 11.94
C ILE A 157 4.02 12.86 11.58
N PHE A 158 3.27 11.83 11.96
CA PHE A 158 3.59 10.44 11.65
C PHE A 158 3.66 10.20 10.12
N TYR A 159 2.70 10.74 9.37
CA TYR A 159 2.67 10.65 7.90
C TYR A 159 3.86 11.36 7.23
N MET A 160 4.32 12.48 7.79
CA MET A 160 5.55 13.12 7.32
C MET A 160 6.76 12.19 7.45
N GLY A 161 6.84 11.39 8.53
CA GLY A 161 7.89 10.38 8.70
C GLY A 161 7.89 9.33 7.60
N ILE A 162 6.69 8.83 7.21
CA ILE A 162 6.53 7.89 6.10
C ILE A 162 7.16 8.46 4.82
N ASN A 163 6.78 9.69 4.45
CA ASN A 163 7.23 10.30 3.19
C ASN A 163 8.71 10.73 3.24
N LEU A 164 9.21 11.16 4.39
CA LEU A 164 10.62 11.47 4.56
C LEU A 164 11.47 10.20 4.40
N GLY A 165 11.08 9.09 5.04
CA GLY A 165 11.72 7.79 4.88
C GLY A 165 11.73 7.34 3.42
N ALA A 166 10.58 7.41 2.74
CA ALA A 166 10.45 7.04 1.33
C ALA A 166 11.29 7.93 0.40
N ALA A 167 11.31 9.26 0.62
CA ALA A 167 12.08 10.19 -0.19
C ALA A 167 13.60 9.93 -0.13
N VAL A 168 14.13 9.68 1.08
CA VAL A 168 15.56 9.44 1.27
C VAL A 168 15.96 8.01 0.87
N ALA A 169 15.01 7.06 0.95
CA ALA A 169 15.25 5.65 0.70
C ALA A 169 15.85 5.36 -0.67
N ALA A 170 15.13 5.71 -1.74
CA ALA A 170 15.59 5.42 -3.09
C ALA A 170 16.84 6.24 -3.46
N LEU A 171 17.01 7.44 -2.89
CA LEU A 171 18.22 8.23 -3.09
C LEU A 171 19.46 7.55 -2.51
N ALA A 172 19.39 7.08 -1.25
CA ALA A 172 20.53 6.49 -0.57
C ALA A 172 20.75 5.03 -0.98
N VAL A 173 19.72 4.19 -0.86
CA VAL A 173 19.80 2.75 -1.16
C VAL A 173 19.97 2.53 -2.65
N GLY A 174 19.30 3.33 -3.49
CA GLY A 174 19.43 3.27 -4.93
C GLY A 174 20.83 3.61 -5.40
N TYR A 175 21.41 4.70 -4.91
CA TYR A 175 22.80 5.05 -5.24
C TYR A 175 23.78 3.95 -4.88
N VAL A 176 23.68 3.41 -3.66
CA VAL A 176 24.56 2.32 -3.22
C VAL A 176 24.32 1.05 -4.03
N GLY A 177 23.06 0.70 -4.29
CA GLY A 177 22.68 -0.49 -5.06
C GLY A 177 23.18 -0.44 -6.50
N GLU A 178 22.97 0.66 -7.20
CA GLU A 178 23.32 0.78 -8.61
C GLU A 178 24.81 1.07 -8.87
N ASN A 179 25.49 1.83 -7.99
CA ASN A 179 26.87 2.27 -8.23
C ASN A 179 27.93 1.52 -7.43
N ILE A 180 27.58 0.85 -6.32
CA ILE A 180 28.53 0.14 -5.46
C ILE A 180 28.28 -1.36 -5.52
N GLY A 181 26.98 -1.77 -5.43
CA GLY A 181 26.58 -3.17 -5.52
C GLY A 181 25.20 -3.41 -4.91
N TRP A 182 24.37 -4.23 -5.57
CA TRP A 182 22.99 -4.52 -5.19
C TRP A 182 22.86 -5.00 -3.75
N HIS A 183 23.75 -5.90 -3.32
CA HIS A 183 23.73 -6.48 -1.98
C HIS A 183 24.13 -5.47 -0.90
N PHE A 184 25.00 -4.51 -1.22
CA PHE A 184 25.28 -3.38 -0.33
C PHE A 184 24.05 -2.45 -0.18
N GLY A 185 23.29 -2.26 -1.27
CA GLY A 185 22.00 -1.55 -1.23
C GLY A 185 21.00 -2.24 -0.29
N PHE A 186 20.80 -3.56 -0.44
CA PHE A 186 19.95 -4.34 0.46
C PHE A 186 20.46 -4.30 1.91
N GLY A 187 21.78 -4.37 2.11
CA GLY A 187 22.40 -4.23 3.43
C GLY A 187 22.16 -2.87 4.06
N LEU A 188 22.25 -1.79 3.28
CA LEU A 188 21.96 -0.43 3.76
C LEU A 188 20.49 -0.27 4.20
N ALA A 189 19.55 -0.87 3.46
CA ALA A 189 18.15 -0.96 3.88
C ALA A 189 18.02 -1.71 5.22
N GLY A 190 18.78 -2.79 5.41
CA GLY A 190 18.86 -3.53 6.68
C GLY A 190 19.41 -2.68 7.84
N ILE A 191 20.44 -1.88 7.61
CA ILE A 191 20.98 -0.94 8.60
C ILE A 191 19.91 0.09 8.99
N GLY A 192 19.21 0.66 8.02
CA GLY A 192 18.10 1.58 8.30
C GLY A 192 17.03 0.94 9.19
N MET A 193 16.64 -0.30 8.88
CA MET A 193 15.66 -1.01 9.71
C MET A 193 16.20 -1.31 11.12
N ALA A 194 17.48 -1.65 11.25
CA ALA A 194 18.12 -1.86 12.54
C ALA A 194 18.09 -0.58 13.41
N LEU A 195 18.33 0.60 12.81
CA LEU A 195 18.20 1.89 13.49
C LEU A 195 16.75 2.14 13.95
N GLY A 196 15.77 1.81 13.11
CA GLY A 196 14.35 1.85 13.48
C GLY A 196 14.02 0.93 14.65
N GLN A 197 14.51 -0.31 14.61
CA GLN A 197 14.30 -1.29 15.68
C GLN A 197 14.97 -0.88 17.00
N LEU A 198 16.18 -0.32 16.94
CA LEU A 198 16.85 0.23 18.13
C LEU A 198 16.08 1.43 18.70
N THR A 199 15.61 2.35 17.84
CA THR A 199 14.76 3.47 18.24
C THR A 199 13.51 2.98 18.96
N TYR A 200 12.84 1.99 18.39
CA TYR A 200 11.67 1.39 19.00
C TYR A 200 11.98 0.70 20.33
N TRP A 201 13.07 -0.05 20.42
CA TRP A 201 13.48 -0.75 21.63
C TRP A 201 13.76 0.22 22.79
N TYR A 202 14.61 1.22 22.57
CA TYR A 202 14.91 2.24 23.59
C TYR A 202 13.69 3.11 23.92
N GLY A 203 12.81 3.34 22.95
CA GLY A 203 11.58 4.14 23.09
C GLY A 203 10.43 3.42 23.80
N GLN A 204 10.51 2.12 24.06
CA GLN A 204 9.46 1.32 24.69
C GLN A 204 8.95 1.88 26.02
N GLN A 205 9.82 2.56 26.77
CA GLN A 205 9.46 3.18 28.04
C GLN A 205 8.37 4.26 27.89
N TYR A 206 8.28 4.92 26.74
CA TYR A 206 7.27 5.93 26.40
C TYR A 206 5.99 5.35 25.79
N LEU A 207 5.99 4.05 25.50
CA LEU A 207 4.88 3.34 24.83
C LEU A 207 4.17 2.31 25.76
N LYS A 208 4.54 2.25 27.05
CA LYS A 208 4.02 1.23 27.98
C LYS A 208 2.50 1.23 28.14
N HIS A 209 1.87 2.37 27.94
CA HIS A 209 0.42 2.58 28.12
C HIS A 209 -0.39 2.33 26.86
N VAL A 210 0.25 2.08 25.69
CA VAL A 210 -0.43 1.83 24.41
C VAL A 210 -0.05 0.48 23.82
N GLY A 211 -0.94 -0.09 23.03
CA GLY A 211 -0.68 -1.30 22.25
C GLY A 211 -0.49 -2.59 23.06
N ASN A 212 -0.90 -2.61 24.32
CA ASN A 212 -0.91 -3.83 25.13
C ASN A 212 -2.06 -4.73 24.69
N LEU A 213 -1.89 -6.04 24.87
CA LEU A 213 -2.98 -6.99 24.66
C LEU A 213 -4.09 -6.69 25.69
N VAL A 214 -5.25 -6.32 25.18
CA VAL A 214 -6.46 -6.17 25.99
C VAL A 214 -7.14 -7.53 26.05
N VAL A 215 -7.01 -8.22 27.16
CA VAL A 215 -7.82 -9.41 27.45
C VAL A 215 -9.19 -8.89 27.90
N ASP A 216 -10.10 -8.71 26.96
CA ASP A 216 -11.47 -8.36 27.28
C ASP A 216 -12.20 -9.64 27.73
N GLU A 217 -12.62 -9.68 28.99
CA GLU A 217 -13.40 -10.79 29.51
C GLU A 217 -14.73 -10.97 28.74
N ARG A 218 -15.26 -9.88 28.14
CA ARG A 218 -16.42 -9.94 27.24
C ARG A 218 -16.12 -10.67 25.92
N SER A 219 -14.86 -10.64 25.45
CA SER A 219 -14.46 -11.36 24.24
C SER A 219 -14.45 -12.89 24.42
N LEU A 220 -14.58 -13.38 25.64
CA LEU A 220 -14.77 -14.81 25.92
C LEU A 220 -16.19 -15.26 25.54
N ASP A 221 -17.18 -14.39 25.66
CA ASP A 221 -18.57 -14.65 25.25
C ASP A 221 -18.78 -14.34 23.75
N GLU A 222 -18.07 -13.35 23.19
CA GLU A 222 -18.08 -13.01 21.75
C GLU A 222 -17.15 -13.89 20.90
N LYS A 223 -16.34 -14.78 21.49
CA LYS A 223 -15.56 -15.80 20.75
C LYS A 223 -16.42 -16.68 19.83
N GLY A 224 -17.75 -16.71 20.06
CA GLY A 224 -18.71 -17.29 19.14
C GLY A 224 -18.74 -16.64 17.76
N ASP A 225 -18.70 -15.31 17.66
CA ASP A 225 -19.10 -14.61 16.44
C ASP A 225 -18.04 -14.55 15.33
N THR A 226 -16.77 -14.32 15.64
CA THR A 226 -15.73 -14.24 14.60
C THR A 226 -15.24 -15.63 14.13
N GLN A 227 -15.23 -16.62 15.00
CA GLN A 227 -15.02 -18.02 14.59
C GLN A 227 -16.23 -18.53 13.79
N ASN A 228 -17.44 -18.13 14.17
CA ASN A 228 -18.66 -18.45 13.44
C ASN A 228 -18.73 -17.78 12.07
N LEU A 229 -18.06 -16.64 11.81
CA LEU A 229 -18.12 -16.00 10.51
C LEU A 229 -17.43 -16.80 9.41
N LEU A 230 -16.19 -17.23 9.64
CA LEU A 230 -15.49 -18.09 8.69
C LEU A 230 -16.21 -19.44 8.56
N LEU A 231 -16.78 -19.94 9.65
CA LEU A 231 -17.60 -21.15 9.63
C LEU A 231 -18.98 -20.91 9.02
N SER A 232 -19.57 -19.73 9.11
CA SER A 232 -20.87 -19.38 8.50
C SER A 232 -20.84 -19.42 6.98
N ILE A 233 -19.68 -19.15 6.35
CA ILE A 233 -19.48 -19.35 4.92
C ILE A 233 -19.71 -20.82 4.58
N PHE A 234 -19.28 -21.74 5.44
CA PHE A 234 -19.43 -23.17 5.25
C PHE A 234 -20.78 -23.72 5.75
N ASN A 235 -21.59 -22.93 6.44
CA ASN A 235 -22.92 -23.35 6.89
C ASN A 235 -24.03 -23.17 5.82
N HIS A 236 -23.77 -22.41 4.75
CA HIS A 236 -24.72 -22.21 3.66
C HIS A 236 -24.36 -23.09 2.47
N SER A 237 -25.23 -24.00 2.09
CA SER A 237 -25.02 -24.92 0.95
C SER A 237 -24.57 -24.22 -0.33
N ASN A 238 -25.17 -23.05 -0.64
CA ASN A 238 -24.81 -22.26 -1.82
C ASN A 238 -23.39 -21.68 -1.74
N SER A 239 -22.92 -21.32 -0.54
CA SER A 239 -21.56 -20.81 -0.33
C SER A 239 -20.53 -21.93 -0.44
N ILE A 240 -20.84 -23.14 0.08
CA ILE A 240 -19.99 -24.33 -0.07
C ILE A 240 -19.87 -24.70 -1.56
N ILE A 241 -20.98 -24.73 -2.28
CA ILE A 241 -20.99 -25.04 -3.71
C ILE A 241 -20.21 -23.97 -4.49
N GLY A 242 -20.43 -22.69 -4.21
CA GLY A 242 -19.70 -21.58 -4.83
C GLY A 242 -18.20 -21.68 -4.58
N PHE A 243 -17.78 -21.95 -3.34
CA PHE A 243 -16.37 -22.16 -3.00
C PHE A 243 -15.78 -23.38 -3.71
N ALA A 244 -16.50 -24.51 -3.70
CA ALA A 244 -16.05 -25.72 -4.39
C ALA A 244 -15.88 -25.50 -5.91
N ILE A 245 -16.83 -24.83 -6.57
CA ILE A 245 -16.73 -24.46 -7.98
C ILE A 245 -15.49 -23.61 -8.23
N THR A 246 -15.22 -22.65 -7.37
CA THR A 246 -14.07 -21.75 -7.53
C THR A 246 -12.74 -22.46 -7.31
N VAL A 247 -12.66 -23.37 -6.35
CA VAL A 247 -11.48 -24.24 -6.17
C VAL A 247 -11.24 -25.08 -7.44
N VAL A 248 -12.31 -25.67 -7.99
CA VAL A 248 -12.21 -26.44 -9.23
C VAL A 248 -11.76 -25.58 -10.40
N VAL A 249 -12.32 -24.37 -10.56
CA VAL A 249 -11.91 -23.42 -11.60
C VAL A 249 -10.46 -22.97 -11.39
N GLY A 250 -10.04 -22.67 -10.16
CA GLY A 250 -8.66 -22.32 -9.85
C GLY A 250 -7.68 -23.47 -10.16
N LEU A 251 -8.05 -24.71 -9.83
CA LEU A 251 -7.27 -25.90 -10.19
C LEU A 251 -7.22 -26.12 -11.72
N ALA A 252 -8.32 -25.90 -12.41
CA ALA A 252 -8.36 -25.99 -13.88
C ALA A 252 -7.46 -24.93 -14.54
N ILE A 253 -7.48 -23.69 -14.05
CA ILE A 253 -6.58 -22.62 -14.51
C ILE A 253 -5.12 -22.98 -14.25
N TRP A 254 -4.82 -23.61 -13.10
CA TRP A 254 -3.47 -24.09 -12.81
C TRP A 254 -3.04 -25.18 -13.81
N ILE A 255 -3.88 -26.21 -14.01
CA ILE A 255 -3.53 -27.38 -14.82
C ILE A 255 -3.45 -27.00 -16.31
N ILE A 256 -4.41 -26.23 -16.82
CA ILE A 256 -4.52 -25.86 -18.25
C ILE A 256 -3.54 -24.72 -18.58
N GLY A 257 -3.47 -23.71 -17.72
CA GLY A 257 -2.62 -22.53 -17.92
C GLY A 257 -1.17 -22.69 -17.47
N GLY A 258 -0.81 -23.82 -16.87
CA GLY A 258 0.56 -24.11 -16.39
C GLY A 258 1.02 -23.23 -15.21
N SER A 259 0.18 -22.32 -14.73
CA SER A 259 0.52 -21.36 -13.67
C SER A 259 -0.30 -21.58 -12.40
N TRP A 260 0.32 -22.18 -11.39
CA TRP A 260 -0.28 -22.36 -10.07
C TRP A 260 -0.66 -21.03 -9.39
N SER A 261 0.06 -19.95 -9.71
CA SER A 261 -0.14 -18.65 -9.12
C SER A 261 -1.49 -18.03 -9.50
N TYR A 262 -1.92 -18.15 -10.74
CA TYR A 262 -3.25 -17.69 -11.17
C TYR A 262 -4.37 -18.51 -10.55
N GLY A 263 -4.18 -19.83 -10.40
CA GLY A 263 -5.12 -20.70 -9.70
C GLY A 263 -5.36 -20.25 -8.25
N LEU A 264 -4.27 -19.96 -7.50
CA LEU A 264 -4.35 -19.44 -6.14
C LEU A 264 -5.01 -18.06 -6.09
N LEU A 265 -4.73 -17.17 -7.03
CA LEU A 265 -5.37 -15.85 -7.11
C LEU A 265 -6.89 -15.98 -7.26
N VAL A 266 -7.37 -16.86 -8.15
CA VAL A 266 -8.81 -17.10 -8.35
C VAL A 266 -9.46 -17.65 -7.08
N ILE A 267 -8.82 -18.60 -6.41
CA ILE A 267 -9.31 -19.16 -5.13
C ILE A 267 -9.38 -18.08 -4.05
N GLY A 268 -8.34 -17.25 -3.92
CA GLY A 268 -8.30 -16.15 -2.95
C GLY A 268 -9.38 -15.09 -3.21
N LEU A 269 -9.58 -14.72 -4.48
CA LEU A 269 -10.64 -13.78 -4.88
C LEU A 269 -12.03 -14.32 -4.56
N ALA A 270 -12.29 -15.59 -4.83
CA ALA A 270 -13.60 -16.16 -4.53
C ALA A 270 -13.85 -16.25 -3.03
N PHE A 271 -12.83 -16.57 -2.24
CA PHE A 271 -12.95 -16.52 -0.79
C PHE A 271 -13.31 -15.10 -0.32
N ALA A 272 -12.62 -14.06 -0.83
CA ALA A 272 -12.90 -12.67 -0.51
C ALA A 272 -14.33 -12.24 -0.91
N VAL A 273 -14.77 -12.64 -2.11
CA VAL A 273 -16.14 -12.39 -2.59
C VAL A 273 -17.18 -13.14 -1.74
N GLY A 274 -16.91 -14.40 -1.38
CA GLY A 274 -17.78 -15.19 -0.52
C GLY A 274 -17.99 -14.55 0.85
N VAL A 275 -16.91 -14.12 1.50
CA VAL A 275 -17.00 -13.36 2.77
C VAL A 275 -17.73 -12.05 2.57
N GLY A 276 -17.47 -11.33 1.48
CA GLY A 276 -18.18 -10.10 1.14
C GLY A 276 -19.70 -10.28 1.02
N ILE A 277 -20.14 -11.37 0.42
CA ILE A 277 -21.58 -11.73 0.31
C ILE A 277 -22.18 -12.00 1.69
N VAL A 278 -21.47 -12.71 2.57
CA VAL A 278 -21.94 -12.97 3.95
C VAL A 278 -22.12 -11.65 4.71
N VAL A 279 -21.13 -10.77 4.68
CA VAL A 279 -21.19 -9.45 5.33
C VAL A 279 -22.34 -8.60 4.77
N TYR A 280 -22.55 -8.63 3.45
CA TYR A 280 -23.66 -7.95 2.81
C TYR A 280 -25.02 -8.48 3.31
N ASN A 281 -25.17 -9.79 3.39
CA ASN A 281 -26.43 -10.42 3.79
C ASN A 281 -26.78 -10.17 5.26
N ASP A 282 -25.77 -10.07 6.13
CA ASP A 282 -25.92 -9.76 7.56
C ASP A 282 -26.37 -8.31 7.82
N GLY A 283 -26.16 -7.41 6.87
CA GLY A 283 -26.52 -5.99 6.97
C GLY A 283 -28.02 -5.71 6.95
N ASN A 284 -28.46 -4.71 7.71
CA ASN A 284 -29.78 -4.10 7.53
C ASN A 284 -29.85 -3.32 6.19
N LYS A 285 -31.04 -2.80 5.82
CA LYS A 285 -31.21 -2.15 4.52
C LYS A 285 -30.26 -0.96 4.26
N ILE A 286 -29.98 -0.15 5.30
CA ILE A 286 -29.07 0.99 5.20
C ILE A 286 -27.62 0.50 5.09
N GLU A 287 -27.24 -0.49 5.90
CA GLU A 287 -25.92 -1.09 5.88
C GLU A 287 -25.63 -1.78 4.55
N LYS A 288 -26.59 -2.49 3.96
CA LYS A 288 -26.47 -3.10 2.63
C LYS A 288 -26.14 -2.07 1.55
N ASP A 289 -26.83 -0.93 1.54
CA ASP A 289 -26.55 0.14 0.60
C ASP A 289 -25.12 0.70 0.80
N ARG A 290 -24.69 0.92 2.06
CA ARG A 290 -23.35 1.38 2.39
C ARG A 290 -22.27 0.37 2.04
N ILE A 291 -22.50 -0.91 2.31
CA ILE A 291 -21.57 -2.00 1.97
C ILE A 291 -21.39 -2.09 0.46
N LEU A 292 -22.48 -1.97 -0.32
CA LEU A 292 -22.39 -2.02 -1.78
C LEU A 292 -21.51 -0.91 -2.35
N VAL A 293 -21.68 0.32 -1.88
CA VAL A 293 -20.85 1.45 -2.34
C VAL A 293 -19.39 1.34 -1.83
N THR A 294 -19.17 0.72 -0.68
CA THR A 294 -17.83 0.40 -0.19
C THR A 294 -17.13 -0.62 -1.09
N TYR A 295 -17.84 -1.65 -1.56
CA TYR A 295 -17.26 -2.62 -2.51
C TYR A 295 -16.89 -1.97 -3.85
N LEU A 296 -17.69 -1.01 -4.32
CA LEU A 296 -17.31 -0.22 -5.49
C LEU A 296 -16.04 0.61 -5.21
N SER A 297 -15.91 1.17 -3.99
CA SER A 297 -14.67 1.89 -3.64
C SER A 297 -13.45 0.98 -3.64
N PHE A 298 -13.58 -0.31 -3.26
CA PHE A 298 -12.50 -1.28 -3.40
C PHE A 298 -12.08 -1.51 -4.85
N LEU A 299 -13.04 -1.53 -5.79
CA LEU A 299 -12.72 -1.60 -7.21
C LEU A 299 -11.93 -0.36 -7.67
N ILE A 300 -12.32 0.84 -7.23
CA ILE A 300 -11.57 2.07 -7.51
C ILE A 300 -10.14 1.96 -6.96
N ILE A 301 -9.97 1.41 -5.76
CA ILE A 301 -8.68 1.22 -5.10
C ILE A 301 -7.80 0.22 -5.88
N ILE A 302 -8.37 -0.90 -6.32
CA ILE A 302 -7.66 -1.91 -7.13
C ILE A 302 -7.13 -1.28 -8.42
N ILE A 303 -7.97 -0.52 -9.13
CA ILE A 303 -7.59 0.13 -10.38
C ILE A 303 -6.52 1.20 -10.12
N PHE A 304 -6.71 2.01 -9.07
CA PHE A 304 -5.76 3.05 -8.70
C PHE A 304 -4.37 2.46 -8.41
N TRP A 305 -4.28 1.45 -7.52
CA TRP A 305 -3.00 0.83 -7.18
C TRP A 305 -2.44 -0.03 -8.30
N GLY A 306 -3.29 -0.59 -9.16
CA GLY A 306 -2.88 -1.28 -10.38
C GLY A 306 -2.16 -0.39 -11.38
N ALA A 307 -2.54 0.89 -11.44
CA ALA A 307 -1.82 1.89 -12.19
C ALA A 307 -0.59 2.42 -11.41
N PHE A 308 -0.76 2.81 -10.15
CA PHE A 308 0.30 3.45 -9.35
C PHE A 308 1.55 2.57 -9.17
N GLU A 309 1.37 1.28 -8.93
CA GLU A 309 2.47 0.34 -8.65
C GLU A 309 3.31 -0.01 -9.90
N GLN A 310 2.95 0.52 -11.08
CA GLN A 310 3.87 0.50 -12.23
C GLN A 310 5.19 1.21 -11.91
N ALA A 311 5.16 2.17 -10.97
CA ALA A 311 6.34 2.90 -10.52
C ALA A 311 7.49 2.00 -10.03
N GLY A 312 7.19 0.92 -9.32
CA GLY A 312 8.21 -0.03 -8.83
C GLY A 312 8.44 -1.23 -9.77
N GLY A 313 7.55 -1.44 -10.74
CA GLY A 313 7.63 -2.50 -11.75
C GLY A 313 8.07 -1.99 -13.12
N LEU A 314 7.11 -1.94 -14.06
CA LEU A 314 7.38 -1.61 -15.47
C LEU A 314 8.05 -0.26 -15.67
N MET A 315 7.60 0.79 -14.98
CA MET A 315 8.23 2.12 -15.12
C MET A 315 9.68 2.14 -14.63
N ASN A 316 9.99 1.37 -13.58
CA ASN A 316 11.35 1.28 -13.04
C ASN A 316 12.28 0.57 -14.03
N VAL A 317 11.84 -0.55 -14.61
CA VAL A 317 12.56 -1.27 -15.67
C VAL A 317 12.74 -0.38 -16.90
N TYR A 318 11.67 0.30 -17.33
CA TYR A 318 11.71 1.25 -18.45
C TYR A 318 12.74 2.36 -18.20
N THR A 319 12.74 2.95 -17.01
CA THR A 319 13.70 3.98 -16.61
C THR A 319 15.14 3.48 -16.73
N TYR A 320 15.41 2.29 -16.23
CA TYR A 320 16.75 1.69 -16.21
C TYR A 320 17.26 1.35 -17.62
N GLN A 321 16.38 0.84 -18.49
CA GLN A 321 16.80 0.30 -19.79
C GLN A 321 16.65 1.28 -20.96
N LYS A 322 15.76 2.29 -20.86
CA LYS A 322 15.30 3.07 -22.01
C LYS A 322 15.37 4.59 -21.83
N THR A 323 15.67 5.07 -20.62
CA THR A 323 15.79 6.52 -20.37
C THR A 323 17.25 6.95 -20.42
N ASP A 324 17.52 8.07 -21.07
CA ASP A 324 18.82 8.73 -20.97
C ASP A 324 18.96 9.34 -19.57
N LEU A 325 19.79 8.71 -18.75
CA LEU A 325 20.02 9.09 -17.35
C LEU A 325 21.25 10.00 -17.19
N SER A 326 21.86 10.44 -18.30
CA SER A 326 23.03 11.30 -18.26
C SER A 326 22.67 12.75 -17.88
N LEU A 327 23.36 13.28 -16.89
CA LEU A 327 23.29 14.69 -16.49
C LEU A 327 24.72 15.28 -16.50
N GLY A 328 25.21 15.63 -17.68
CA GLY A 328 26.61 15.96 -17.88
C GLY A 328 27.48 14.72 -17.60
N ASP A 329 28.45 14.85 -16.70
CA ASP A 329 29.35 13.75 -16.31
C ASP A 329 28.75 12.81 -15.25
N PHE A 330 27.56 13.13 -14.72
CA PHE A 330 26.90 12.34 -13.68
C PHE A 330 25.81 11.45 -14.28
N MET A 331 25.84 10.16 -13.95
CA MET A 331 24.78 9.20 -14.28
C MET A 331 23.78 9.13 -13.13
N VAL A 332 22.55 9.56 -13.39
CA VAL A 332 21.46 9.54 -12.40
C VAL A 332 21.01 8.10 -12.19
N PRO A 333 21.01 7.56 -10.96
CA PRO A 333 20.46 6.24 -10.69
C PRO A 333 18.98 6.14 -11.08
N ALA A 334 18.60 5.07 -11.77
CA ALA A 334 17.21 4.86 -12.22
C ALA A 334 16.23 4.80 -11.04
N SER A 335 16.63 4.19 -9.94
CA SER A 335 15.84 4.07 -8.70
C SER A 335 15.50 5.43 -8.08
N TRP A 336 16.27 6.49 -8.32
CA TRP A 336 16.02 7.83 -7.77
C TRP A 336 14.64 8.38 -8.16
N PHE A 337 14.13 8.00 -9.33
CA PHE A 337 12.80 8.43 -9.78
C PHE A 337 11.68 7.96 -8.84
N GLN A 338 11.86 6.88 -8.10
CA GLN A 338 10.88 6.46 -7.09
C GLN A 338 10.80 7.41 -5.88
N SER A 339 11.84 8.20 -5.59
CA SER A 339 11.79 9.26 -4.58
C SER A 339 10.96 10.46 -5.01
N VAL A 340 10.76 10.68 -6.32
CA VAL A 340 10.06 11.86 -6.86
C VAL A 340 8.62 11.93 -6.33
N ASN A 341 7.92 10.80 -6.24
CA ASN A 341 6.58 10.77 -5.67
C ASN A 341 6.56 11.27 -4.22
N ALA A 342 7.42 10.73 -3.35
CA ALA A 342 7.46 11.11 -1.94
C ALA A 342 7.85 12.60 -1.76
N ILE A 343 8.78 13.11 -2.58
CA ILE A 343 9.16 14.53 -2.61
C ILE A 343 7.95 15.38 -3.02
N PHE A 344 7.23 14.98 -4.06
CA PHE A 344 6.03 15.70 -4.51
C PHE A 344 4.89 15.65 -3.49
N ILE A 345 4.73 14.54 -2.75
CA ILE A 345 3.77 14.50 -1.63
C ILE A 345 4.10 15.57 -0.60
N LEU A 346 5.37 15.69 -0.18
CA LEU A 346 5.79 16.71 0.80
C LEU A 346 5.50 18.13 0.32
N ILE A 347 5.62 18.40 -0.99
CA ILE A 347 5.36 19.71 -1.60
C ILE A 347 3.86 19.95 -1.80
N PHE A 348 3.14 19.00 -2.40
CA PHE A 348 1.79 19.22 -2.92
C PHE A 348 0.66 18.83 -1.95
N ALA A 349 0.91 18.07 -0.87
CA ALA A 349 -0.16 17.62 0.02
C ALA A 349 -0.98 18.78 0.59
N THR A 350 -0.33 19.84 1.06
CA THR A 350 -1.01 21.03 1.58
C THR A 350 -1.74 21.80 0.48
N ILE A 351 -1.17 21.90 -0.71
CA ILE A 351 -1.75 22.59 -1.87
C ILE A 351 -3.03 21.89 -2.30
N VAL A 352 -2.99 20.57 -2.50
CA VAL A 352 -4.15 19.76 -2.90
C VAL A 352 -5.22 19.76 -1.80
N GLY A 353 -4.81 19.64 -0.54
CA GLY A 353 -5.73 19.74 0.59
C GLY A 353 -6.46 21.07 0.63
N SER A 354 -5.74 22.20 0.49
CA SER A 354 -6.29 23.55 0.45
C SER A 354 -7.19 23.75 -0.77
N PHE A 355 -6.83 23.19 -1.93
CA PHE A 355 -7.68 23.22 -3.13
C PHE A 355 -9.04 22.55 -2.87
N TRP A 356 -9.07 21.36 -2.23
CA TRP A 356 -10.32 20.68 -1.96
C TRP A 356 -11.21 21.43 -0.95
N VAL A 357 -10.63 22.11 0.05
CA VAL A 357 -11.36 22.98 0.97
C VAL A 357 -11.95 24.17 0.22
N TRP A 358 -11.15 24.86 -0.60
CA TRP A 358 -11.59 25.98 -1.43
C TRP A 358 -12.71 25.56 -2.41
N TRP A 359 -12.57 24.37 -3.04
CA TRP A 359 -13.57 23.81 -3.97
C TRP A 359 -14.89 23.54 -3.26
N LYS A 360 -14.85 22.91 -2.09
CA LYS A 360 -16.03 22.64 -1.26
C LYS A 360 -16.73 23.93 -0.85
N ASN A 361 -16.00 24.97 -0.42
CA ASN A 361 -16.54 26.25 0.00
C ASN A 361 -17.26 27.02 -1.14
N ARG A 362 -17.07 26.59 -2.38
CA ARG A 362 -17.81 27.09 -3.56
C ARG A 362 -19.02 26.25 -3.92
N ASN A 363 -19.48 25.40 -3.01
CA ASN A 363 -20.61 24.48 -3.22
C ASN A 363 -20.41 23.56 -4.44
N LYS A 364 -19.17 23.21 -4.77
CA LYS A 364 -18.85 22.27 -5.84
C LYS A 364 -18.83 20.85 -5.29
N GLU A 365 -19.07 19.87 -6.19
CA GLU A 365 -19.01 18.46 -5.83
C GLU A 365 -17.64 18.08 -5.24
N SER A 366 -17.61 17.52 -4.03
CA SER A 366 -16.39 17.20 -3.29
C SER A 366 -16.53 15.92 -2.44
N SER A 367 -17.51 15.07 -2.78
CA SER A 367 -17.68 13.77 -2.11
C SER A 367 -16.45 12.87 -2.28
N SER A 368 -16.30 11.92 -1.38
CA SER A 368 -15.16 10.99 -1.40
C SER A 368 -15.05 10.24 -2.72
N LEU A 369 -16.15 9.72 -3.23
CA LEU A 369 -16.17 9.01 -4.53
C LEU A 369 -15.77 9.93 -5.70
N PHE A 370 -16.20 11.19 -5.70
CA PHE A 370 -15.80 12.16 -6.71
C PHE A 370 -14.30 12.39 -6.70
N LYS A 371 -13.72 12.62 -5.51
CA LYS A 371 -12.27 12.83 -5.36
C LYS A 371 -11.47 11.60 -5.80
N MET A 372 -11.92 10.41 -5.43
CA MET A 372 -11.28 9.15 -5.85
C MET A 372 -11.34 8.98 -7.37
N ALA A 373 -12.49 9.27 -8.00
CA ALA A 373 -12.64 9.18 -9.45
C ALA A 373 -11.72 10.19 -10.19
N ILE A 374 -11.67 11.44 -9.72
CA ILE A 374 -10.74 12.45 -10.24
C ILE A 374 -9.29 12.00 -10.04
N GLY A 375 -8.96 11.40 -8.89
CA GLY A 375 -7.64 10.83 -8.63
C GLY A 375 -7.23 9.77 -9.65
N VAL A 376 -8.14 8.86 -10.02
CA VAL A 376 -7.90 7.85 -11.07
C VAL A 376 -7.71 8.47 -12.45
N ILE A 377 -8.50 9.51 -12.81
CA ILE A 377 -8.35 10.22 -14.09
C ILE A 377 -6.97 10.89 -14.17
N ILE A 378 -6.59 11.64 -13.12
CA ILE A 378 -5.30 12.34 -13.09
C ILE A 378 -4.16 11.32 -13.13
N MET A 379 -4.27 10.20 -12.41
CA MET A 379 -3.33 9.09 -12.48
C MET A 379 -3.17 8.59 -13.93
N GLY A 380 -4.28 8.34 -14.60
CA GLY A 380 -4.27 7.92 -16.00
C GLY A 380 -3.55 8.92 -16.92
N TRP A 381 -3.74 10.20 -16.72
CA TRP A 381 -3.08 11.23 -17.52
C TRP A 381 -1.55 11.22 -17.36
N GLY A 382 -1.05 10.82 -16.19
CA GLY A 382 0.39 10.63 -15.98
C GLY A 382 0.99 9.59 -16.94
N PHE A 383 0.23 8.57 -17.32
CA PHE A 383 0.70 7.55 -18.26
C PHE A 383 0.77 8.01 -19.72
N PHE A 384 0.09 9.10 -20.12
CA PHE A 384 0.31 9.70 -21.44
C PHE A 384 1.74 10.23 -21.59
N PHE A 385 2.36 10.72 -20.52
CA PHE A 385 3.77 11.10 -20.55
C PHE A 385 4.68 9.88 -20.73
N MET A 386 4.35 8.74 -20.11
CA MET A 386 5.08 7.49 -20.34
C MET A 386 4.89 6.95 -21.78
N SER A 387 3.68 7.12 -22.34
CA SER A 387 3.45 6.81 -23.77
C SER A 387 4.30 7.69 -24.67
N ALA A 388 4.40 8.99 -24.37
CA ALA A 388 5.26 9.91 -25.12
C ALA A 388 6.76 9.55 -24.98
N ALA A 389 7.19 9.15 -23.77
CA ALA A 389 8.54 8.63 -23.55
C ALA A 389 8.83 7.40 -24.44
N SER A 390 7.88 6.45 -24.51
CA SER A 390 8.04 5.26 -25.36
C SER A 390 8.14 5.62 -26.84
N MET A 391 7.35 6.59 -27.32
CA MET A 391 7.46 7.09 -28.71
C MET A 391 8.80 7.76 -28.98
N GLU A 392 9.30 8.55 -28.04
CA GLU A 392 10.63 9.17 -28.16
C GLU A 392 11.72 8.09 -28.23
N TYR A 393 11.66 7.08 -27.35
CA TYR A 393 12.58 5.95 -27.38
C TYR A 393 12.58 5.22 -28.72
N GLU A 394 11.41 4.93 -29.30
CA GLU A 394 11.30 4.27 -30.60
C GLU A 394 11.93 5.10 -31.72
N SER A 395 11.92 6.43 -31.63
CA SER A 395 12.43 7.31 -32.66
C SER A 395 13.91 7.67 -32.50
N THR A 396 14.43 7.76 -31.26
CA THR A 396 15.76 8.28 -30.94
C THR A 396 16.69 7.27 -30.29
N GLY A 397 16.15 6.13 -29.81
CA GLY A 397 16.89 5.08 -29.07
C GLY A 397 17.01 5.35 -27.59
N SER A 398 16.56 6.49 -27.08
CA SER A 398 16.45 6.80 -25.63
C SER A 398 15.34 7.81 -25.39
N SER A 399 14.78 7.82 -24.18
CA SER A 399 13.78 8.81 -23.78
C SER A 399 14.34 9.78 -22.73
N ALA A 400 13.85 11.00 -22.71
CA ALA A 400 14.31 12.01 -21.78
C ALA A 400 13.73 11.84 -20.37
N MET A 401 14.51 12.16 -19.32
CA MET A 401 14.10 12.05 -17.90
C MET A 401 12.87 12.89 -17.54
N TYR A 402 12.62 14.01 -18.21
CA TYR A 402 11.50 14.89 -17.86
C TYR A 402 10.13 14.21 -18.03
N TRP A 403 9.99 13.22 -18.91
CA TRP A 403 8.75 12.47 -19.05
C TRP A 403 8.37 11.74 -17.75
N LEU A 404 9.36 11.13 -17.11
CA LEU A 404 9.19 10.48 -15.82
C LEU A 404 8.76 11.47 -14.72
N ILE A 405 9.40 12.66 -14.70
CA ILE A 405 9.08 13.69 -13.71
C ILE A 405 7.62 14.14 -13.86
N PHE A 406 7.15 14.38 -15.10
CA PHE A 406 5.75 14.72 -15.37
C PHE A 406 4.80 13.55 -15.03
N ALA A 407 5.15 12.33 -15.37
CA ALA A 407 4.36 11.16 -15.01
C ALA A 407 4.20 11.06 -13.46
N TYR A 408 5.28 11.14 -12.70
CA TYR A 408 5.24 11.13 -11.24
C TYR A 408 4.49 12.32 -10.64
N LEU A 409 4.54 13.50 -11.27
CA LEU A 409 3.74 14.65 -10.83
C LEU A 409 2.25 14.33 -10.89
N PHE A 410 1.76 13.83 -12.03
CA PHE A 410 0.36 13.46 -12.18
C PHE A 410 -0.03 12.29 -11.30
N HIS A 411 0.83 11.28 -11.16
CA HIS A 411 0.60 10.15 -10.26
C HIS A 411 0.45 10.64 -8.81
N THR A 412 1.30 11.56 -8.36
CA THR A 412 1.22 12.12 -7.01
C THR A 412 -0.02 12.97 -6.80
N LEU A 413 -0.39 13.83 -7.76
CA LEU A 413 -1.62 14.61 -7.66
C LEU A 413 -2.86 13.71 -7.63
N GLY A 414 -2.87 12.64 -8.42
CA GLY A 414 -3.92 11.60 -8.38
C GLY A 414 -3.97 10.89 -7.02
N GLU A 415 -2.82 10.53 -6.47
CA GLU A 415 -2.71 9.88 -5.16
C GLU A 415 -3.25 10.76 -4.04
N LEU A 416 -2.89 12.04 -4.00
CA LEU A 416 -3.36 12.99 -3.00
C LEU A 416 -4.88 13.22 -3.06
N CYS A 417 -5.51 12.99 -4.22
CA CYS A 417 -6.96 13.02 -4.36
C CYS A 417 -7.65 11.73 -3.90
N ALA A 418 -7.01 10.56 -4.08
CA ALA A 418 -7.66 9.27 -3.90
C ALA A 418 -7.31 8.58 -2.57
N SER A 419 -6.02 8.45 -2.25
CA SER A 419 -5.53 7.57 -1.18
C SER A 419 -6.01 7.98 0.24
N PRO A 420 -5.84 9.23 0.70
CA PRO A 420 -6.29 9.61 2.04
C PRO A 420 -7.81 9.58 2.17
N VAL A 421 -8.51 9.82 1.06
CA VAL A 421 -9.98 9.87 1.01
C VAL A 421 -10.58 8.48 1.08
N ALA A 422 -9.98 7.49 0.41
CA ALA A 422 -10.48 6.11 0.38
C ALA A 422 -10.56 5.50 1.78
N LEU A 423 -9.51 5.65 2.58
CA LEU A 423 -9.46 5.12 3.94
C LEU A 423 -10.54 5.76 4.84
N SER A 424 -10.66 7.10 4.79
CA SER A 424 -11.69 7.84 5.51
C SER A 424 -13.11 7.43 5.08
N PHE A 425 -13.33 7.20 3.78
CA PHE A 425 -14.61 6.79 3.24
C PHE A 425 -15.06 5.43 3.78
N ILE A 426 -14.16 4.45 3.79
CA ILE A 426 -14.45 3.10 4.29
C ILE A 426 -14.80 3.15 5.78
N THR A 427 -14.05 3.89 6.59
CA THR A 427 -14.31 3.99 8.04
C THR A 427 -15.64 4.66 8.38
N LYS A 428 -16.16 5.53 7.51
CA LYS A 428 -17.48 6.17 7.68
C LYS A 428 -18.65 5.28 7.30
N LEU A 429 -18.45 4.35 6.37
CA LEU A 429 -19.53 3.52 5.81
C LEU A 429 -19.59 2.14 6.44
N ALA A 430 -18.46 1.62 6.92
CA ALA A 430 -18.39 0.28 7.48
C ALA A 430 -19.23 0.16 8.75
N PRO A 431 -20.09 -0.86 8.88
CA PRO A 431 -20.74 -1.18 10.15
C PRO A 431 -19.69 -1.46 11.24
N GLU A 432 -19.91 -0.99 12.48
CA GLU A 432 -18.93 -1.11 13.56
C GLU A 432 -18.49 -2.57 13.79
N ARG A 433 -19.43 -3.52 13.77
CA ARG A 433 -19.15 -4.95 13.93
C ARG A 433 -18.29 -5.54 12.80
N TRP A 434 -18.23 -4.91 11.63
CA TRP A 434 -17.48 -5.35 10.47
C TRP A 434 -16.27 -4.46 10.15
N MET A 435 -15.96 -3.48 10.99
CA MET A 435 -14.90 -2.48 10.73
C MET A 435 -13.54 -3.14 10.45
N ALA A 436 -13.12 -4.09 11.30
CA ALA A 436 -11.84 -4.79 11.13
C ALA A 436 -11.79 -5.57 9.80
N PHE A 437 -12.92 -6.21 9.43
CA PHE A 437 -13.03 -6.91 8.15
C PHE A 437 -12.91 -5.94 6.95
N MET A 438 -13.62 -4.82 6.99
CA MET A 438 -13.58 -3.83 5.90
C MET A 438 -12.20 -3.20 5.75
N MET A 439 -11.47 -2.99 6.85
CA MET A 439 -10.08 -2.56 6.83
C MET A 439 -9.15 -3.63 6.24
N GLY A 440 -9.36 -4.89 6.61
CA GLY A 440 -8.65 -6.02 5.99
C GLY A 440 -8.92 -6.12 4.48
N ALA A 441 -10.18 -5.93 4.06
CA ALA A 441 -10.57 -5.92 2.65
C ALA A 441 -9.94 -4.74 1.87
N TYR A 442 -9.77 -3.58 2.51
CA TYR A 442 -9.02 -2.46 1.94
C TYR A 442 -7.56 -2.83 1.65
N PHE A 443 -6.87 -3.46 2.60
CA PHE A 443 -5.50 -3.93 2.39
C PHE A 443 -5.42 -5.03 1.31
N ALA A 444 -6.39 -5.95 1.31
CA ALA A 444 -6.48 -6.97 0.27
C ALA A 444 -6.73 -6.36 -1.12
N ALA A 445 -7.59 -5.34 -1.22
CA ALA A 445 -7.84 -4.60 -2.47
C ALA A 445 -6.57 -3.88 -2.96
N THR A 446 -5.82 -3.24 -2.05
CA THR A 446 -4.52 -2.63 -2.38
C THR A 446 -3.53 -3.68 -2.90
N GLY A 447 -3.39 -4.81 -2.18
CA GLY A 447 -2.53 -5.91 -2.62
C GLY A 447 -2.94 -6.49 -3.97
N LEU A 448 -4.24 -6.64 -4.22
CA LEU A 448 -4.74 -7.08 -5.52
C LEU A 448 -4.41 -6.07 -6.62
N GLY A 449 -4.52 -4.78 -6.35
CA GLY A 449 -4.06 -3.72 -7.26
C GLY A 449 -2.59 -3.90 -7.62
N ASN A 450 -1.73 -4.17 -6.64
CA ASN A 450 -0.30 -4.42 -6.88
C ASN A 450 -0.07 -5.65 -7.78
N LYS A 451 -0.86 -6.72 -7.61
CA LYS A 451 -0.76 -7.88 -8.53
C LYS A 451 -1.26 -7.53 -9.93
N VAL A 452 -2.32 -6.72 -10.04
CA VAL A 452 -2.79 -6.20 -11.35
C VAL A 452 -1.69 -5.38 -12.02
N ALA A 453 -0.95 -4.55 -11.27
CA ALA A 453 0.21 -3.84 -11.80
C ALA A 453 1.27 -4.80 -12.36
N GLY A 454 1.58 -5.86 -11.62
CA GLY A 454 2.48 -6.92 -12.09
C GLY A 454 2.01 -7.54 -13.40
N LEU A 455 0.73 -7.94 -13.49
CA LEU A 455 0.14 -8.54 -14.70
C LEU A 455 0.22 -7.61 -15.93
N LEU A 456 -0.09 -6.34 -15.75
CA LEU A 456 0.01 -5.33 -16.81
C LEU A 456 1.48 -5.15 -17.25
N GLY A 457 2.40 -5.11 -16.29
CA GLY A 457 3.82 -4.98 -16.59
C GLY A 457 4.41 -6.23 -17.27
N GLU A 458 4.01 -7.44 -16.85
CA GLU A 458 4.34 -8.71 -17.52
C GLU A 458 3.92 -8.65 -19.00
N SER A 459 2.71 -8.15 -19.27
CA SER A 459 2.16 -8.05 -20.63
C SER A 459 2.92 -7.06 -21.54
N ALA A 460 3.76 -6.19 -20.99
CA ALA A 460 4.56 -5.26 -21.79
C ALA A 460 5.60 -5.99 -22.67
N SER A 461 6.04 -7.18 -22.28
CA SER A 461 6.94 -8.03 -23.09
C SER A 461 6.29 -8.50 -24.38
N GLU A 462 4.96 -8.66 -24.39
CA GLU A 462 4.19 -9.12 -25.56
C GLU A 462 3.63 -7.95 -26.38
N PHE A 463 3.06 -6.93 -25.71
CA PHE A 463 2.33 -5.84 -26.37
C PHE A 463 3.14 -4.55 -26.51
N GLY A 464 4.31 -4.46 -25.91
CA GLY A 464 5.16 -3.27 -25.85
C GLY A 464 4.70 -2.26 -24.78
N GLU A 465 5.64 -1.50 -24.26
CA GLU A 465 5.40 -0.53 -23.18
C GLU A 465 4.46 0.60 -23.61
N PHE A 466 4.57 1.08 -24.85
CA PHE A 466 3.66 2.09 -25.39
C PHE A 466 2.20 1.67 -25.30
N THR A 467 1.89 0.42 -25.68
CA THR A 467 0.53 -0.12 -25.63
C THR A 467 0.03 -0.22 -24.20
N ILE A 468 0.86 -0.69 -23.26
CA ILE A 468 0.48 -0.82 -21.84
C ILE A 468 0.27 0.54 -21.20
N PHE A 469 1.20 1.48 -21.37
CA PHE A 469 1.05 2.83 -20.80
C PHE A 469 -0.18 3.55 -21.37
N THR A 470 -0.37 3.52 -22.68
CA THR A 470 -1.54 4.11 -23.33
C THR A 470 -2.84 3.44 -22.90
N GLY A 471 -2.83 2.11 -22.77
CA GLY A 471 -3.97 1.33 -22.30
C GLY A 471 -4.37 1.71 -20.86
N ILE A 472 -3.41 1.84 -19.94
CA ILE A 472 -3.65 2.30 -18.57
C ILE A 472 -4.22 3.72 -18.58
N ALA A 473 -3.63 4.65 -19.36
CA ALA A 473 -4.08 6.03 -19.46
C ALA A 473 -5.56 6.13 -19.89
N ILE A 474 -5.92 5.45 -20.97
CA ILE A 474 -7.27 5.45 -21.53
C ILE A 474 -8.24 4.77 -20.55
N PHE A 475 -7.88 3.59 -20.04
CA PHE A 475 -8.74 2.84 -19.14
C PHE A 475 -9.05 3.62 -17.86
N CYS A 476 -8.04 4.18 -17.18
CA CYS A 476 -8.22 4.98 -15.97
C CYS A 476 -9.08 6.22 -16.23
N THR A 477 -8.89 6.88 -17.38
CA THR A 477 -9.68 8.05 -17.77
C THR A 477 -11.16 7.67 -17.99
N ILE A 478 -11.42 6.63 -18.78
CA ILE A 478 -12.80 6.16 -19.05
C ILE A 478 -13.47 5.69 -17.79
N PHE A 479 -12.78 4.90 -16.97
CA PHE A 479 -13.32 4.39 -15.71
C PHE A 479 -13.65 5.52 -14.73
N GLY A 480 -12.75 6.49 -14.56
CA GLY A 480 -13.02 7.63 -13.68
C GLY A 480 -14.20 8.47 -14.17
N ILE A 481 -14.32 8.72 -15.49
CA ILE A 481 -15.49 9.40 -16.09
C ILE A 481 -16.77 8.58 -15.83
N LEU A 482 -16.72 7.27 -15.99
CA LEU A 482 -17.87 6.40 -15.68
C LEU A 482 -18.33 6.56 -14.23
N VAL A 483 -17.40 6.53 -13.26
CA VAL A 483 -17.72 6.73 -11.84
C VAL A 483 -18.34 8.12 -11.61
N VAL A 484 -17.83 9.17 -12.25
CA VAL A 484 -18.40 10.53 -12.15
C VAL A 484 -19.82 10.57 -12.74
N THR A 485 -20.09 9.90 -13.86
CA THR A 485 -21.43 9.89 -14.48
C THR A 485 -22.48 9.20 -13.61
N ILE A 486 -22.09 8.14 -12.89
CA ILE A 486 -22.98 7.41 -11.97
C ILE A 486 -22.88 7.89 -10.51
N LEU A 487 -22.25 9.05 -10.26
CA LEU A 487 -21.99 9.55 -8.91
C LEU A 487 -23.28 9.79 -8.10
N LYS A 488 -24.33 10.37 -8.74
CA LYS A 488 -25.60 10.67 -8.05
C LYS A 488 -26.27 9.45 -7.42
N PRO A 489 -26.50 8.33 -8.14
CA PRO A 489 -27.02 7.11 -7.52
C PRO A 489 -26.11 6.55 -6.45
N LEU A 490 -24.77 6.60 -6.63
CA LEU A 490 -23.83 6.10 -5.64
C LEU A 490 -23.88 6.89 -4.33
N LYS A 491 -23.97 8.21 -4.39
CA LYS A 491 -24.13 9.07 -3.19
C LYS A 491 -25.41 8.76 -2.43
N ARG A 492 -26.51 8.39 -3.09
CA ARG A 492 -27.74 7.97 -2.40
C ARG A 492 -27.56 6.72 -1.57
N LEU A 493 -26.65 5.82 -1.97
CA LEU A 493 -26.34 4.60 -1.23
C LEU A 493 -25.51 4.87 0.04
N THR A 494 -24.81 6.01 0.15
CA THR A 494 -24.08 6.37 1.38
C THR A 494 -25.02 6.72 2.54
N LYS A 495 -26.30 6.98 2.25
CA LYS A 495 -27.35 7.32 3.25
C LYS A 495 -26.90 8.43 4.21
N GLY A 496 -26.32 9.50 3.67
CA GLY A 496 -25.88 10.66 4.44
C GLY A 496 -24.66 10.45 5.33
N ALA A 497 -23.95 9.32 5.23
CA ALA A 497 -22.77 9.07 6.06
C ALA A 497 -21.62 10.07 5.81
N GLU A 498 -21.60 10.75 4.66
CA GLU A 498 -20.65 11.81 4.34
C GLU A 498 -21.09 13.19 4.81
N ASP A 499 -22.37 13.39 5.10
CA ASP A 499 -22.95 14.70 5.43
C ASP A 499 -22.82 15.03 6.93
N ILE A 500 -22.55 14.04 7.79
CA ILE A 500 -22.52 14.15 9.26
C ILE A 500 -21.30 14.91 9.81
N VAL A 501 -20.31 15.25 8.98
CA VAL A 501 -19.02 15.84 9.43
C VAL A 501 -19.04 17.39 9.40
N SER A 502 -20.16 18.05 9.16
CA SER A 502 -20.22 19.52 9.10
C SER A 502 -20.65 20.21 10.41
N GLU A 503 -20.93 19.48 11.48
CA GLU A 503 -21.47 20.05 12.73
C GLU A 503 -20.71 19.64 14.02
N SER A 504 -19.44 19.18 13.93
CA SER A 504 -18.64 18.93 15.14
C SER A 504 -17.28 19.61 15.10
#